data_94518b1177027c1a3adcf145332f4b93
#
_entry.id   94518b1177027c1a3adcf145332f4b93
#
_cell.length_a   1.000
_cell.length_b   1.000
_cell.length_c   1.000
_cell.angle_alpha   90.00
_cell.angle_beta   90.00
_cell.angle_gamma   90.00
#
_symmetry.space_group_name_H-M   'P 1'
#
loop_
_entity.id
_entity.type
_entity.pdbx_description
1 polymer ?
#
loop_
_entity_poly.entity_id
_entity_poly.type
_entity_poly.pdbx_seq_one_letter_code
_entity_poly.pdbx_strand_id
1 'polypeptide(L)'
;MQLFICPEFQVSGNQLIIKRNPELIQQLRKVLRAQMGYQFAVQAPEATERYFLRLQKRSDQELQAEIVQMLPAPSKAPKTWMLLSLPNKQEKLELIIQKFTEIGVDEIYLWASERSVLKGINPNKLQRLSKIMQEATEQSWNRSLPKLTFIEAPQSLHQERKFIVFDLPSTQQHTTSSKASALPLLGVVGPEGGLTERDYQSFPDGFERASLWESVLRMETAAIIWAWKLKNLKN
;
A
#
# COMPACT_ATOMS: atom_id res chain seq x y z
N MET A 1 16.70 13.36 7.57
CA MET A 1 17.13 12.16 6.83
C MET A 1 15.98 11.69 5.97
N GLN A 2 16.23 11.21 4.76
CA GLN A 2 15.22 10.79 3.79
C GLN A 2 15.39 9.30 3.48
N LEU A 3 14.27 8.58 3.31
CA LEU A 3 14.25 7.20 2.83
C LEU A 3 14.06 7.19 1.31
N PHE A 4 14.72 6.26 0.63
CA PHE A 4 14.54 5.98 -0.80
C PHE A 4 14.24 4.50 -1.00
N ILE A 5 13.25 4.22 -1.85
CA ILE A 5 13.00 2.88 -2.36
C ILE A 5 13.90 2.66 -3.57
N CYS A 6 14.79 1.69 -3.46
CA CYS A 6 15.75 1.36 -4.50
C CYS A 6 15.61 -0.13 -4.88
N PRO A 7 15.17 -0.44 -6.11
CA PRO A 7 15.00 -1.83 -6.53
C PRO A 7 16.30 -2.63 -6.60
N GLU A 8 17.41 -1.95 -6.94
CA GLU A 8 18.69 -2.61 -7.17
C GLU A 8 19.83 -1.87 -6.46
N PHE A 9 20.55 -2.58 -5.61
CA PHE A 9 21.79 -2.15 -4.99
C PHE A 9 22.66 -3.36 -4.64
N GLN A 10 23.94 -3.13 -4.43
CA GLN A 10 24.90 -4.15 -4.04
C GLN A 10 25.47 -3.79 -2.67
N VAL A 11 25.55 -4.78 -1.78
CA VAL A 11 26.22 -4.64 -0.49
C VAL A 11 27.55 -5.40 -0.53
N SER A 12 28.64 -4.72 -0.19
CA SER A 12 29.96 -5.30 -0.12
C SER A 12 30.68 -4.82 1.14
N GLY A 13 30.79 -5.69 2.13
CA GLY A 13 31.31 -5.33 3.46
C GLY A 13 30.47 -4.22 4.09
N ASN A 14 31.11 -3.09 4.43
CA ASN A 14 30.46 -1.92 5.02
C ASN A 14 30.04 -0.87 3.97
N GLN A 15 29.94 -1.25 2.70
CA GLN A 15 29.57 -0.34 1.62
C GLN A 15 28.33 -0.82 0.90
N LEU A 16 27.48 0.15 0.49
CA LEU A 16 26.34 -0.05 -0.38
C LEU A 16 26.58 0.76 -1.67
N ILE A 17 26.40 0.08 -2.81
CA ILE A 17 26.64 0.63 -4.13
C ILE A 17 25.34 0.59 -4.92
N ILE A 18 24.91 1.75 -5.42
CA ILE A 18 23.74 1.90 -6.30
C ILE A 18 24.25 2.29 -7.68
N LYS A 19 23.91 1.47 -8.67
CA LYS A 19 24.20 1.71 -10.09
C LYS A 19 22.90 1.84 -10.86
N ARG A 20 22.92 2.60 -11.96
CA ARG A 20 21.78 2.72 -12.90
C ARG A 20 20.46 3.19 -12.28
N ASN A 21 20.53 4.03 -11.25
CA ASN A 21 19.38 4.69 -10.69
C ASN A 21 19.50 6.22 -10.88
N PRO A 22 19.25 6.73 -12.10
CA PRO A 22 19.44 8.14 -12.41
C PRO A 22 18.49 9.06 -11.63
N GLU A 23 17.29 8.59 -11.30
CA GLU A 23 16.31 9.37 -10.53
C GLU A 23 16.82 9.66 -9.12
N LEU A 24 17.27 8.63 -8.40
CA LEU A 24 17.85 8.78 -7.05
C LEU A 24 19.11 9.67 -7.07
N ILE A 25 20.02 9.41 -8.03
CA ILE A 25 21.25 10.19 -8.16
C ILE A 25 20.93 11.65 -8.44
N GLN A 26 19.98 11.92 -9.33
CA GLN A 26 19.55 13.27 -9.64
C GLN A 26 18.86 13.95 -8.45
N GLN A 27 18.03 13.24 -7.70
CA GLN A 27 17.35 13.75 -6.53
C GLN A 27 18.36 14.15 -5.45
N LEU A 28 19.34 13.30 -5.14
CA LEU A 28 20.42 13.63 -4.21
C LEU A 28 21.25 14.82 -4.68
N ARG A 29 21.51 14.91 -5.98
CA ARG A 29 22.39 15.97 -6.55
C ARG A 29 21.69 17.32 -6.68
N LYS A 30 20.52 17.34 -7.36
CA LYS A 30 19.87 18.58 -7.77
C LYS A 30 18.84 19.10 -6.77
N VAL A 31 18.07 18.19 -6.16
CA VAL A 31 17.00 18.55 -5.23
C VAL A 31 17.56 18.74 -3.83
N LEU A 32 18.20 17.72 -3.30
CA LEU A 32 18.72 17.73 -1.93
C LEU A 32 20.11 18.38 -1.80
N ARG A 33 20.81 18.58 -2.93
CA ARG A 33 22.18 19.14 -2.96
C ARG A 33 23.10 18.46 -1.95
N ALA A 34 22.91 17.14 -1.80
CA ALA A 34 23.62 16.32 -0.82
C ALA A 34 25.14 16.44 -1.01
N GLN A 35 25.85 16.77 0.04
CA GLN A 35 27.32 16.79 0.08
C GLN A 35 27.86 15.43 0.55
N MET A 36 29.16 15.20 0.42
CA MET A 36 29.79 14.02 1.03
C MET A 36 29.53 14.03 2.54
N GLY A 37 29.22 12.87 3.09
CA GLY A 37 28.77 12.73 4.48
C GLY A 37 27.26 12.88 4.70
N TYR A 38 26.47 13.26 3.67
CA TYR A 38 25.01 13.31 3.76
C TYR A 38 24.43 11.96 4.15
N GLN A 39 23.50 11.96 5.12
CA GLN A 39 22.87 10.74 5.62
C GLN A 39 21.48 10.55 5.01
N PHE A 40 21.22 9.34 4.54
CA PHE A 40 19.95 8.92 3.97
C PHE A 40 19.71 7.43 4.23
N ALA A 41 18.54 6.93 3.97
CA ALA A 41 18.23 5.51 4.08
C ALA A 41 17.81 4.94 2.73
N VAL A 42 18.06 3.64 2.54
CA VAL A 42 17.67 2.88 1.36
C VAL A 42 17.05 1.55 1.80
N GLN A 43 16.01 1.12 1.11
CA GLN A 43 15.47 -0.23 1.20
C GLN A 43 14.98 -0.70 -0.17
N ALA A 44 14.90 -2.02 -0.39
CA ALA A 44 14.24 -2.60 -1.55
C ALA A 44 12.70 -2.43 -1.46
N PRO A 45 11.97 -2.55 -2.59
CA PRO A 45 10.50 -2.52 -2.59
C PRO A 45 9.88 -3.58 -1.68
N GLU A 46 10.44 -4.79 -1.66
CA GLU A 46 10.06 -5.86 -0.74
C GLU A 46 10.51 -5.52 0.69
N ALA A 47 9.82 -6.08 1.66
CA ALA A 47 10.13 -5.91 3.08
C ALA A 47 11.44 -6.64 3.46
N THR A 48 12.56 -6.09 3.04
CA THR A 48 13.92 -6.55 3.34
C THR A 48 14.60 -5.67 4.38
N GLU A 49 15.92 -5.74 4.45
CA GLU A 49 16.72 -4.87 5.31
C GLU A 49 16.58 -3.41 4.87
N ARG A 50 16.65 -2.50 5.84
CA ARG A 50 16.81 -1.06 5.61
C ARG A 50 18.19 -0.64 6.01
N TYR A 51 18.89 0.02 5.10
CA TYR A 51 20.24 0.51 5.28
C TYR A 51 20.23 2.01 5.53
N PHE A 52 20.86 2.44 6.61
CA PHE A 52 21.16 3.84 6.88
C PHE A 52 22.58 4.11 6.39
N LEU A 53 22.71 5.11 5.54
CA LEU A 53 23.88 5.31 4.71
C LEU A 53 24.46 6.69 4.91
N ARG A 54 25.78 6.78 4.73
CA ARG A 54 26.53 8.03 4.63
C ARG A 54 27.19 8.12 3.27
N LEU A 55 26.85 9.14 2.48
CA LEU A 55 27.34 9.34 1.13
C LEU A 55 28.86 9.52 1.14
N GLN A 56 29.59 8.66 0.39
CA GLN A 56 31.05 8.72 0.26
C GLN A 56 31.48 9.16 -1.13
N LYS A 57 30.82 8.67 -2.17
CA LYS A 57 31.14 9.00 -3.57
C LYS A 57 29.89 9.06 -4.41
N ARG A 58 29.87 9.96 -5.36
CA ARG A 58 28.77 10.11 -6.32
C ARG A 58 29.30 10.52 -7.69
N SER A 59 28.85 9.80 -8.71
CA SER A 59 28.99 10.15 -10.12
C SER A 59 27.60 10.25 -10.77
N ASP A 60 27.53 10.47 -12.07
CA ASP A 60 26.27 10.48 -12.79
C ASP A 60 25.67 9.07 -13.00
N GLN A 61 26.45 8.01 -12.75
CA GLN A 61 26.03 6.62 -12.97
C GLN A 61 26.09 5.75 -11.73
N GLU A 62 26.79 6.18 -10.68
CA GLU A 62 27.05 5.37 -9.51
C GLU A 62 27.09 6.23 -8.24
N LEU A 63 26.56 5.65 -7.18
CA LEU A 63 26.59 6.16 -5.84
C LEU A 63 27.18 5.10 -4.93
N GLN A 64 28.16 5.51 -4.10
CA GLN A 64 28.75 4.68 -3.06
C GLN A 64 28.52 5.32 -1.70
N ALA A 65 28.06 4.53 -0.75
CA ALA A 65 27.78 4.99 0.60
C ALA A 65 28.22 3.96 1.64
N GLU A 66 28.70 4.47 2.75
CA GLU A 66 29.02 3.68 3.95
C GLU A 66 27.73 3.27 4.66
N ILE A 67 27.62 2.02 5.07
CA ILE A 67 26.53 1.54 5.90
C ILE A 67 26.82 1.94 7.35
N VAL A 68 26.04 2.89 7.88
CA VAL A 68 26.14 3.35 9.26
C VAL A 68 25.35 2.44 10.20
N GLN A 69 24.19 1.97 9.74
CA GLN A 69 23.32 1.08 10.48
C GLN A 69 22.46 0.26 9.51
N MET A 70 22.11 -0.94 9.90
CA MET A 70 21.14 -1.78 9.22
C MET A 70 20.02 -2.16 10.18
N LEU A 71 18.77 -2.02 9.74
CA LEU A 71 17.62 -2.63 10.39
C LEU A 71 17.25 -3.91 9.64
N PRO A 72 17.08 -5.04 10.35
CA PRO A 72 16.69 -6.30 9.72
C PRO A 72 15.31 -6.21 9.08
N ALA A 73 15.00 -7.15 8.20
CA ALA A 73 13.66 -7.33 7.67
C ALA A 73 12.63 -7.42 8.83
N PRO A 74 11.42 -6.85 8.67
CA PRO A 74 10.40 -6.97 9.69
C PRO A 74 10.02 -8.43 9.89
N SER A 75 9.68 -8.80 11.12
CA SER A 75 9.07 -10.11 11.39
C SER A 75 7.81 -10.28 10.54
N LYS A 76 7.49 -11.53 10.17
CA LYS A 76 6.27 -11.84 9.41
C LYS A 76 5.02 -11.51 10.24
N ALA A 77 4.59 -10.26 10.17
CA ALA A 77 3.30 -9.85 10.71
C ALA A 77 2.16 -10.33 9.78
N PRO A 78 0.95 -10.54 10.31
CA PRO A 78 -0.21 -10.83 9.46
C PRO A 78 -0.42 -9.72 8.44
N LYS A 79 -0.52 -10.09 7.17
CA LYS A 79 -0.74 -9.13 6.07
C LYS A 79 -2.13 -8.53 6.12
N THR A 80 -2.23 -7.25 5.78
CA THR A 80 -3.50 -6.52 5.63
C THR A 80 -3.74 -6.29 4.15
N TRP A 81 -4.90 -6.74 3.68
CA TRP A 81 -5.30 -6.63 2.27
C TRP A 81 -6.57 -5.80 2.13
N MET A 82 -6.63 -5.00 1.08
CA MET A 82 -7.78 -4.18 0.75
C MET A 82 -8.23 -4.43 -0.68
N LEU A 83 -9.52 -4.69 -0.87
CA LEU A 83 -10.21 -4.69 -2.15
C LEU A 83 -11.02 -3.40 -2.26
N LEU A 84 -10.66 -2.57 -3.21
CA LEU A 84 -11.27 -1.27 -3.43
C LEU A 84 -12.00 -1.27 -4.77
N SER A 85 -13.29 -1.00 -4.76
CA SER A 85 -14.01 -0.67 -5.98
C SER A 85 -13.48 0.64 -6.57
N LEU A 86 -13.43 0.74 -7.90
CA LEU A 86 -12.96 1.96 -8.54
C LEU A 86 -13.90 3.14 -8.24
N PRO A 87 -13.39 4.24 -7.67
CA PRO A 87 -14.17 5.44 -7.42
C PRO A 87 -14.54 6.18 -8.72
N ASN A 88 -15.43 7.16 -8.62
CA ASN A 88 -15.89 7.95 -9.75
C ASN A 88 -14.83 8.95 -10.27
N LYS A 89 -13.81 9.29 -9.47
CA LYS A 89 -12.77 10.26 -9.80
C LYS A 89 -11.38 9.70 -9.54
N GLN A 90 -10.44 10.02 -10.44
CA GLN A 90 -9.05 9.60 -10.34
C GLN A 90 -8.37 10.14 -9.07
N GLU A 91 -8.65 11.38 -8.69
CA GLU A 91 -8.05 12.04 -7.53
C GLU A 91 -8.42 11.31 -6.22
N LYS A 92 -9.63 10.77 -6.12
CA LYS A 92 -10.03 9.96 -4.97
C LYS A 92 -9.25 8.65 -4.91
N LEU A 93 -9.09 7.98 -6.05
CA LEU A 93 -8.29 6.77 -6.13
C LEU A 93 -6.85 7.04 -5.68
N GLU A 94 -6.23 8.10 -6.18
CA GLU A 94 -4.87 8.48 -5.81
C GLU A 94 -4.75 8.77 -4.32
N LEU A 95 -5.70 9.49 -3.73
CA LEU A 95 -5.75 9.77 -2.30
C LEU A 95 -5.87 8.47 -1.47
N ILE A 96 -6.79 7.57 -1.84
CA ILE A 96 -6.99 6.31 -1.12
C ILE A 96 -5.73 5.46 -1.18
N ILE A 97 -5.12 5.30 -2.37
CA ILE A 97 -3.89 4.53 -2.56
C ILE A 97 -2.74 5.11 -1.74
N GLN A 98 -2.59 6.44 -1.74
CA GLN A 98 -1.61 7.12 -0.90
C GLN A 98 -1.81 6.77 0.58
N LYS A 99 -3.05 6.90 1.09
CA LYS A 99 -3.34 6.65 2.51
C LYS A 99 -3.26 5.17 2.88
N PHE A 100 -3.65 4.26 2.01
CA PHE A 100 -3.42 2.83 2.22
C PHE A 100 -1.93 2.51 2.37
N THR A 101 -1.10 3.14 1.55
CA THR A 101 0.35 3.00 1.64
C THR A 101 0.90 3.56 2.95
N GLU A 102 0.49 4.76 3.36
CA GLU A 102 0.92 5.38 4.63
C GLU A 102 0.52 4.54 5.85
N ILE A 103 -0.67 3.93 5.84
CA ILE A 103 -1.18 3.03 6.89
C ILE A 103 -0.40 1.71 6.92
N GLY A 104 0.24 1.33 5.81
CA GLY A 104 0.99 0.08 5.68
C GLY A 104 0.10 -1.11 5.31
N VAL A 105 -0.88 -0.90 4.45
CA VAL A 105 -1.58 -1.98 3.74
C VAL A 105 -0.55 -2.75 2.90
N ASP A 106 -0.58 -4.07 2.94
CA ASP A 106 0.42 -4.89 2.26
C ASP A 106 0.06 -5.16 0.80
N GLU A 107 -1.22 -5.41 0.51
CA GLU A 107 -1.72 -5.65 -0.84
C GLU A 107 -3.02 -4.89 -1.09
N ILE A 108 -3.10 -4.25 -2.24
CA ILE A 108 -4.25 -3.47 -2.69
C ILE A 108 -4.76 -4.07 -3.99
N TYR A 109 -6.02 -4.49 -3.97
CA TYR A 109 -6.72 -4.99 -5.14
C TYR A 109 -7.72 -3.93 -5.60
N LEU A 110 -7.71 -3.64 -6.89
CA LEU A 110 -8.66 -2.73 -7.53
C LEU A 110 -9.62 -3.54 -8.39
N TRP A 111 -10.88 -3.17 -8.36
CA TRP A 111 -11.95 -3.89 -9.03
C TRP A 111 -13.01 -2.92 -9.54
N ALA A 112 -13.54 -3.18 -10.74
CA ALA A 112 -14.66 -2.43 -11.30
C ALA A 112 -15.98 -3.10 -10.91
N SER A 113 -16.58 -2.71 -9.77
CA SER A 113 -17.92 -3.17 -9.37
C SER A 113 -19.00 -2.66 -10.32
N GLU A 114 -20.21 -3.17 -10.19
CA GLU A 114 -21.31 -2.85 -11.10
C GLU A 114 -21.58 -1.34 -11.20
N ARG A 115 -21.58 -0.64 -10.06
CA ARG A 115 -21.81 0.81 -9.97
C ARG A 115 -20.55 1.66 -10.08
N SER A 116 -19.38 1.08 -10.30
CA SER A 116 -18.16 1.84 -10.58
C SER A 116 -18.31 2.60 -11.89
N VAL A 117 -17.99 3.89 -11.88
CA VAL A 117 -17.97 4.73 -13.09
C VAL A 117 -16.78 4.36 -13.98
N LEU A 118 -15.62 4.22 -13.38
CA LEU A 118 -14.42 3.74 -14.06
C LEU A 118 -14.51 2.21 -14.20
N LYS A 119 -14.32 1.71 -15.42
CA LYS A 119 -14.40 0.27 -15.71
C LYS A 119 -13.02 -0.41 -15.87
N GLY A 120 -11.96 0.32 -15.64
CA GLY A 120 -10.60 -0.21 -15.73
C GLY A 120 -9.55 0.86 -15.48
N ILE A 121 -8.30 0.43 -15.46
CA ILE A 121 -7.13 1.28 -15.27
C ILE A 121 -6.16 1.01 -16.42
N ASN A 122 -5.79 2.06 -17.16
CA ASN A 122 -4.81 1.95 -18.21
C ASN A 122 -3.36 1.94 -17.64
N PRO A 123 -2.35 1.51 -18.42
CA PRO A 123 -0.97 1.40 -17.97
C PRO A 123 -0.39 2.70 -17.39
N ASN A 124 -0.70 3.86 -18.00
CA ASN A 124 -0.20 5.15 -17.53
C ASN A 124 -0.75 5.49 -16.13
N LYS A 125 -2.01 5.17 -15.87
CA LYS A 125 -2.61 5.36 -14.55
C LYS A 125 -2.00 4.42 -13.52
N LEU A 126 -1.74 3.15 -13.89
CA LEU A 126 -1.03 2.22 -13.00
C LEU A 126 0.36 2.72 -12.65
N GLN A 127 1.11 3.21 -13.64
CA GLN A 127 2.43 3.78 -13.40
C GLN A 127 2.36 4.99 -12.45
N ARG A 128 1.37 5.87 -12.62
CA ARG A 128 1.15 7.00 -11.72
C ARG A 128 0.83 6.55 -10.29
N LEU A 129 -0.03 5.54 -10.11
CA LEU A 129 -0.34 4.98 -8.80
C LEU A 129 0.89 4.34 -8.14
N SER A 130 1.70 3.63 -8.92
CA SER A 130 2.97 3.06 -8.43
C SER A 130 3.92 4.13 -7.91
N LYS A 131 4.00 5.27 -8.60
CA LYS A 131 4.82 6.40 -8.15
C LYS A 131 4.27 7.02 -6.85
N ILE A 132 2.96 7.20 -6.74
CA ILE A 132 2.31 7.68 -5.51
C ILE A 132 2.60 6.74 -4.33
N MET A 133 2.51 5.42 -4.54
CA MET A 133 2.84 4.43 -3.52
C MET A 133 4.31 4.51 -3.09
N GLN A 134 5.24 4.66 -4.04
CA GLN A 134 6.64 4.81 -3.73
C GLN A 134 6.89 6.06 -2.88
N GLU A 135 6.41 7.22 -3.31
CA GLU A 135 6.53 8.48 -2.58
C GLU A 135 5.91 8.39 -1.17
N ALA A 136 4.73 7.78 -1.05
CA ALA A 136 4.07 7.58 0.24
C ALA A 136 4.84 6.61 1.16
N THR A 137 5.44 5.56 0.61
CA THR A 137 6.30 4.63 1.36
C THR A 137 7.55 5.34 1.90
N GLU A 138 8.18 6.16 1.06
CA GLU A 138 9.37 6.94 1.42
C GLU A 138 9.07 7.97 2.52
N GLN A 139 7.92 8.67 2.42
CA GLN A 139 7.50 9.68 3.40
C GLN A 139 7.04 9.09 4.73
N SER A 140 6.30 7.99 4.69
CA SER A 140 5.80 7.32 5.91
C SER A 140 6.81 6.40 6.58
N TRP A 141 7.94 6.16 5.94
CA TRP A 141 8.96 5.22 6.41
C TRP A 141 8.42 3.78 6.56
N ASN A 142 7.45 3.40 5.73
CA ASN A 142 6.93 2.03 5.76
C ASN A 142 8.00 1.01 5.39
N ARG A 143 7.81 -0.21 5.90
CA ARG A 143 8.80 -1.29 5.75
C ARG A 143 8.69 -2.02 4.42
N SER A 144 7.61 -1.82 3.67
CA SER A 144 7.40 -2.42 2.35
C SER A 144 6.57 -1.50 1.46
N LEU A 145 6.81 -1.59 0.17
CA LEU A 145 5.93 -1.02 -0.84
C LEU A 145 4.73 -1.96 -1.01
N PRO A 146 3.47 -1.46 -0.95
CA PRO A 146 2.31 -2.28 -1.20
C PRO A 146 2.32 -2.89 -2.60
N LYS A 147 1.76 -4.09 -2.74
CA LYS A 147 1.47 -4.66 -4.06
C LYS A 147 0.12 -4.15 -4.54
N LEU A 148 0.07 -3.64 -5.77
CA LEU A 148 -1.15 -3.15 -6.42
C LEU A 148 -1.53 -4.07 -7.58
N THR A 149 -2.76 -4.57 -7.60
CA THR A 149 -3.27 -5.46 -8.64
C THR A 149 -4.67 -5.05 -9.04
N PHE A 150 -4.93 -4.90 -10.34
CA PHE A 150 -6.30 -4.82 -10.86
C PHE A 150 -6.81 -6.23 -11.14
N ILE A 151 -8.01 -6.55 -10.64
CA ILE A 151 -8.65 -7.84 -10.82
C ILE A 151 -9.98 -7.67 -11.55
N GLU A 152 -10.37 -8.68 -12.31
CA GLU A 152 -11.65 -8.68 -13.04
C GLU A 152 -12.82 -8.96 -12.11
N ALA A 153 -12.62 -9.87 -11.16
CA ALA A 153 -13.67 -10.27 -10.23
C ALA A 153 -13.10 -10.72 -8.88
N PRO A 154 -13.80 -10.44 -7.76
CA PRO A 154 -13.41 -10.82 -6.40
C PRO A 154 -13.20 -12.33 -6.21
N GLN A 155 -13.88 -13.17 -6.99
CA GLN A 155 -13.72 -14.62 -6.94
C GLN A 155 -12.28 -15.09 -7.16
N SER A 156 -11.47 -14.33 -7.87
CA SER A 156 -10.04 -14.65 -8.06
C SER A 156 -9.23 -14.62 -6.75
N LEU A 157 -9.78 -14.06 -5.68
CA LEU A 157 -9.13 -13.91 -4.38
C LEU A 157 -9.62 -14.91 -3.33
N HIS A 158 -10.39 -15.93 -3.71
CA HIS A 158 -11.12 -16.84 -2.79
C HIS A 158 -10.25 -17.67 -1.84
N GLN A 159 -8.98 -17.88 -2.15
CA GLN A 159 -8.17 -18.82 -1.36
C GLN A 159 -7.63 -18.18 -0.09
N GLU A 160 -7.98 -18.75 1.07
CA GLU A 160 -7.36 -18.50 2.38
C GLU A 160 -7.52 -17.08 2.97
N ARG A 161 -8.66 -16.40 2.70
CA ARG A 161 -8.90 -15.04 3.19
C ARG A 161 -10.31 -14.89 3.73
N LYS A 162 -10.45 -14.17 4.83
CA LYS A 162 -11.74 -13.76 5.36
C LYS A 162 -12.11 -12.40 4.80
N PHE A 163 -13.19 -12.35 4.00
CA PHE A 163 -13.70 -11.09 3.45
C PHE A 163 -14.55 -10.36 4.49
N ILE A 164 -14.25 -9.09 4.69
CA ILE A 164 -15.06 -8.20 5.52
C ILE A 164 -15.49 -7.03 4.64
N VAL A 165 -16.75 -7.04 4.26
CA VAL A 165 -17.35 -6.06 3.37
C VAL A 165 -17.84 -4.87 4.18
N PHE A 166 -17.37 -3.70 3.79
CA PHE A 166 -17.76 -2.44 4.39
C PHE A 166 -19.09 -2.00 3.83
N ASP A 167 -20.09 -1.87 4.70
CA ASP A 167 -21.45 -1.53 4.29
C ASP A 167 -22.00 -0.35 5.07
N LEU A 168 -23.09 0.21 4.54
CA LEU A 168 -23.85 1.23 5.23
C LEU A 168 -24.46 0.68 6.52
N PRO A 169 -24.73 1.54 7.53
CA PRO A 169 -25.48 1.14 8.70
C PRO A 169 -26.83 0.54 8.25
N SER A 170 -27.03 -0.73 8.54
CA SER A 170 -28.34 -1.37 8.36
C SER A 170 -28.99 -1.54 9.72
N THR A 171 -30.33 -1.66 9.74
CA THR A 171 -31.11 -1.96 10.94
C THR A 171 -30.76 -3.30 11.59
N GLN A 172 -30.04 -4.16 10.89
CA GLN A 172 -29.43 -5.36 11.43
C GLN A 172 -28.03 -5.01 11.94
N GLN A 173 -27.81 -5.17 13.24
CA GLN A 173 -26.53 -4.97 13.89
C GLN A 173 -25.49 -5.93 13.31
N HIS A 174 -24.71 -5.44 12.37
CA HIS A 174 -23.50 -6.13 11.92
C HIS A 174 -22.36 -5.74 12.86
N THR A 175 -22.30 -6.39 14.01
CA THR A 175 -21.15 -6.31 14.89
C THR A 175 -19.97 -6.97 14.19
N THR A 176 -18.88 -6.24 14.05
CA THR A 176 -17.58 -6.87 13.82
C THR A 176 -17.32 -7.81 14.99
N SER A 177 -17.60 -9.09 14.78
CA SER A 177 -17.14 -10.12 15.70
C SER A 177 -15.61 -10.05 15.67
N SER A 178 -15.03 -9.47 16.71
CA SER A 178 -13.59 -9.37 16.94
C SER A 178 -12.95 -10.72 17.29
N LYS A 179 -13.55 -11.82 16.88
CA LYS A 179 -12.92 -13.13 17.00
C LYS A 179 -11.71 -13.14 16.08
N ALA A 180 -10.53 -13.26 16.69
CA ALA A 180 -9.28 -13.44 15.97
C ALA A 180 -9.48 -14.50 14.88
N SER A 181 -9.49 -14.06 13.62
CA SER A 181 -9.56 -14.99 12.49
C SER A 181 -8.18 -15.62 12.33
N ALA A 182 -8.13 -16.94 12.22
CA ALA A 182 -6.91 -17.64 11.82
C ALA A 182 -6.48 -17.28 10.38
N LEU A 183 -7.44 -16.81 9.57
CA LEU A 183 -7.19 -16.40 8.19
C LEU A 183 -6.85 -14.89 8.09
N PRO A 184 -5.99 -14.51 7.17
CA PRO A 184 -5.75 -13.11 6.84
C PRO A 184 -7.04 -12.38 6.46
N LEU A 185 -7.18 -11.12 6.89
CA LEU A 185 -8.37 -10.32 6.65
C LEU A 185 -8.21 -9.51 5.34
N LEU A 186 -9.24 -9.56 4.49
CA LEU A 186 -9.39 -8.72 3.31
C LEU A 186 -10.58 -7.77 3.50
N GLY A 187 -10.29 -6.48 3.63
CA GLY A 187 -11.31 -5.45 3.70
C GLY A 187 -11.84 -5.08 2.32
N VAL A 188 -13.15 -5.00 2.16
CA VAL A 188 -13.80 -4.63 0.90
C VAL A 188 -14.52 -3.30 1.05
N VAL A 189 -14.25 -2.37 0.15
CA VAL A 189 -14.91 -1.06 0.09
C VAL A 189 -15.56 -0.87 -1.28
N GLY A 190 -16.86 -0.65 -1.29
CA GLY A 190 -17.67 -0.38 -2.49
C GLY A 190 -17.44 1.02 -3.07
N PRO A 191 -18.01 1.31 -4.27
CA PRO A 191 -17.97 2.63 -4.88
C PRO A 191 -18.95 3.59 -4.17
N GLU A 192 -19.00 4.85 -4.58
CA GLU A 192 -19.90 5.85 -3.99
C GLU A 192 -21.39 5.45 -4.05
N GLY A 193 -21.79 4.73 -5.08
CA GLY A 193 -23.14 4.20 -5.24
C GLY A 193 -23.43 2.95 -4.41
N GLY A 194 -22.48 2.46 -3.62
CA GLY A 194 -22.57 1.21 -2.88
C GLY A 194 -22.46 -0.04 -3.75
N LEU A 195 -22.41 -1.19 -3.12
CA LEU A 195 -22.40 -2.50 -3.77
C LEU A 195 -23.84 -2.94 -4.12
N THR A 196 -23.97 -3.71 -5.19
CA THR A 196 -25.23 -4.31 -5.61
C THR A 196 -25.32 -5.75 -5.15
N GLU A 197 -26.52 -6.36 -5.26
CA GLU A 197 -26.69 -7.78 -4.96
C GLU A 197 -25.79 -8.66 -5.84
N ARG A 198 -25.59 -8.27 -7.09
CA ARG A 198 -24.68 -8.96 -8.01
C ARG A 198 -23.22 -8.88 -7.54
N ASP A 199 -22.81 -7.72 -6.99
CA ASP A 199 -21.49 -7.57 -6.41
C ASP A 199 -21.31 -8.50 -5.20
N TYR A 200 -22.31 -8.59 -4.32
CA TYR A 200 -22.28 -9.51 -3.16
C TYR A 200 -22.19 -10.98 -3.57
N GLN A 201 -22.89 -11.38 -4.64
CA GLN A 201 -22.79 -12.74 -5.19
C GLN A 201 -21.41 -13.08 -5.74
N SER A 202 -20.56 -12.07 -5.97
CA SER A 202 -19.19 -12.26 -6.42
C SER A 202 -18.20 -12.51 -5.27
N PHE A 203 -18.62 -12.37 -4.03
CA PHE A 203 -17.78 -12.67 -2.87
C PHE A 203 -17.90 -14.15 -2.47
N PRO A 204 -16.88 -14.70 -1.75
CA PRO A 204 -16.98 -16.07 -1.25
C PRO A 204 -18.07 -16.20 -0.20
N ASP A 205 -18.62 -17.41 -0.08
CA ASP A 205 -19.56 -17.73 1.00
C ASP A 205 -18.93 -17.46 2.37
N GLY A 206 -19.75 -16.93 3.29
CA GLY A 206 -19.31 -16.62 4.64
C GLY A 206 -18.53 -15.32 4.78
N PHE A 207 -18.57 -14.42 3.80
CA PHE A 207 -18.10 -13.06 4.00
C PHE A 207 -18.88 -12.35 5.11
N GLU A 208 -18.22 -11.48 5.86
CA GLU A 208 -18.85 -10.70 6.91
C GLU A 208 -19.16 -9.29 6.41
N ARG A 209 -20.28 -8.72 6.86
CA ARG A 209 -20.59 -7.30 6.68
C ARG A 209 -20.24 -6.55 7.95
N ALA A 210 -19.65 -5.38 7.81
CA ALA A 210 -19.31 -4.53 8.93
C ALA A 210 -19.66 -3.08 8.63
N SER A 211 -20.16 -2.37 9.63
CA SER A 211 -20.35 -0.93 9.59
C SER A 211 -19.35 -0.24 10.54
N LEU A 212 -18.83 0.90 10.14
CA LEU A 212 -17.91 1.68 11.00
C LEU A 212 -18.64 2.62 11.95
N TRP A 213 -19.78 3.12 11.53
CA TRP A 213 -20.43 4.23 12.19
C TRP A 213 -21.93 4.24 11.94
N GLU A 214 -22.67 5.00 12.72
CA GLU A 214 -24.09 5.21 12.55
C GLU A 214 -24.42 6.12 11.35
N SER A 215 -23.46 6.95 10.93
CA SER A 215 -23.61 7.85 9.78
C SER A 215 -22.94 7.33 8.52
N VAL A 216 -23.40 7.80 7.36
CA VAL A 216 -22.83 7.48 6.06
C VAL A 216 -21.56 8.26 5.86
N LEU A 217 -20.44 7.56 5.71
CA LEU A 217 -19.15 8.15 5.36
C LEU A 217 -18.98 8.23 3.84
N ARG A 218 -18.22 9.22 3.37
CA ARG A 218 -17.76 9.21 1.98
C ARG A 218 -16.81 8.02 1.75
N MET A 219 -16.82 7.50 0.52
CA MET A 219 -16.03 6.32 0.15
C MET A 219 -14.57 6.43 0.57
N GLU A 220 -13.92 7.56 0.28
CA GLU A 220 -12.51 7.78 0.61
C GLU A 220 -12.27 7.78 2.13
N THR A 221 -13.18 8.36 2.89
CA THR A 221 -13.11 8.38 4.36
C THR A 221 -13.29 6.97 4.91
N ALA A 222 -14.31 6.26 4.45
CA ALA A 222 -14.59 4.88 4.85
C ALA A 222 -13.40 3.95 4.55
N ALA A 223 -12.84 4.05 3.35
CA ALA A 223 -11.67 3.25 2.95
C ALA A 223 -10.47 3.44 3.88
N ILE A 224 -10.13 4.70 4.18
CA ILE A 224 -8.97 5.05 5.01
C ILE A 224 -9.17 4.54 6.46
N ILE A 225 -10.32 4.82 7.07
CA ILE A 225 -10.61 4.39 8.45
C ILE A 225 -10.64 2.87 8.53
N TRP A 226 -11.20 2.20 7.51
CA TRP A 226 -11.30 0.75 7.49
C TRP A 226 -9.92 0.07 7.35
N ALA A 227 -9.06 0.56 6.49
CA ALA A 227 -7.70 0.06 6.37
C ALA A 227 -6.94 0.19 7.70
N TRP A 228 -7.06 1.34 8.37
CA TRP A 228 -6.47 1.56 9.68
C TRP A 228 -7.03 0.60 10.75
N LYS A 229 -8.36 0.42 10.80
CA LYS A 229 -9.00 -0.51 11.72
C LYS A 229 -8.53 -1.94 11.49
N LEU A 230 -8.50 -2.42 10.25
CA LEU A 230 -8.02 -3.77 9.92
C LEU A 230 -6.56 -3.99 10.30
N LYS A 231 -5.70 -2.99 10.08
CA LYS A 231 -4.28 -3.05 10.46
C LYS A 231 -4.10 -3.22 11.96
N ASN A 232 -4.98 -2.60 12.76
CA ASN A 232 -4.91 -2.59 14.23
C ASN A 232 -5.77 -3.66 14.92
N LEU A 233 -6.68 -4.36 14.21
CA LEU A 233 -7.43 -5.48 14.76
C LEU A 233 -6.57 -6.72 15.05
N LYS A 234 -5.34 -6.73 14.57
CA LYS A 234 -4.41 -7.87 14.62
C LYS A 234 -3.35 -7.75 15.73
N ASN A 235 -3.39 -6.65 16.49
CA ASN A 235 -2.45 -6.38 17.59
C ASN A 235 -3.08 -6.66 18.95
#